data_8da52bfcc7943f956bc8073f7fb9d6bc
#
_entry.id   8da52bfcc7943f956bc8073f7fb9d6bc
#
_cell.length_a   1.000
_cell.length_b   1.000
_cell.length_c   1.000
_cell.angle_alpha   90.00
_cell.angle_beta   90.00
_cell.angle_gamma   90.00
#
_symmetry.space_group_name_H-M   'P 1'
#
loop_
_entity.id
_entity.type
_entity.pdbx_description
1 polymer ?
#
loop_
_entity_poly.entity_id
_entity_poly.type
_entity_poly.pdbx_seq_one_letter_code
_entity_poly.pdbx_strand_id
1 'polypeptide(L)'
;MPRIHKMGGRDWAKVVTKAKKSIDDLADKLVEIYAQREITEGFAFLPDQPWQQEFEDAFPYEETEDQLQATAEIKASMEKPVPMDRLLAGDVGFGKTEVAMRAIFKAVMSGKQVAVLVPTTVLAQQHFQTFWNRFAPFGVKVDVLNRFRSTSEKKQVLKGVEDGSIDVLIGTHSLLNKKVVFKDLGMLVVDEEQRFGVAQKEKWKEWASNIDVLTLSATPIPRTLHMSLVGVREMSVINTPPEERLPVQTYVVEYDMNIVADAIKRELARGGQVYFVYNRVASINHMGELLEAALPGLRYAIAHGQMTGRQIEEIMTDFYEGHYDVLLSTSIIETGLDIPNANTIIIYDADRLGLSQLYQMRGRVGRSRRRAYAYFMYRPDKMLSEAAEKRLKAIEEFTELGAGFKLAMRDLEIRGAGNLLGSQQHGNIASVGFGMYVSMLEEAIAKAQNKEVEREVSIDPAIDLEVDAFIDDAYIKDSARKISVYQRLLHIKSKEQLDDMTDELIDRFGTPTDPVDRLLRIAQIKEQARLLGIKSIVRREQQLTIHWHDDSKMADWDMGAVREDLWKKMKFTDTKPATLYVSLKGMKGSILTITEAVMKALSQKSSSKEGL
;
A
#
# COMPACT_ATOMS: atom_id res chain seq x y z
N MET A 1 1.02 -22.26 15.26
CA MET A 1 2.43 -21.79 15.26
C MET A 1 3.14 -22.36 14.05
N PRO A 2 3.83 -21.58 13.24
CA PRO A 2 4.70 -22.11 12.21
C PRO A 2 5.80 -22.93 12.89
N ARG A 3 6.12 -24.10 12.33
CA ARG A 3 7.23 -24.92 12.84
C ARG A 3 8.54 -24.16 12.66
N ILE A 4 9.25 -23.90 13.74
CA ILE A 4 10.59 -23.29 13.69
C ILE A 4 11.52 -24.36 13.13
N HIS A 5 12.05 -24.14 11.92
CA HIS A 5 13.04 -25.03 11.31
C HIS A 5 14.45 -24.61 11.75
N LYS A 6 15.33 -25.58 11.99
CA LYS A 6 16.75 -25.30 12.21
C LYS A 6 17.32 -24.63 10.97
N MET A 7 17.97 -23.46 11.11
CA MET A 7 18.67 -22.83 10.00
C MET A 7 19.69 -23.81 9.39
N GLY A 8 19.65 -23.99 8.07
CA GLY A 8 20.52 -24.92 7.34
C GLY A 8 20.07 -26.39 7.33
N GLY A 9 18.88 -26.72 7.86
CA GLY A 9 18.33 -28.08 7.84
C GLY A 9 17.77 -28.49 6.45
N ARG A 10 17.83 -29.81 6.13
CA ARG A 10 17.28 -30.38 4.88
C ARG A 10 15.79 -30.08 4.67
N ASP A 11 15.03 -29.88 5.75
CA ASP A 11 13.59 -29.56 5.68
C ASP A 11 13.34 -28.14 5.20
N TRP A 12 14.18 -27.16 5.60
CA TRP A 12 14.12 -25.80 5.09
C TRP A 12 14.40 -25.76 3.58
N ALA A 13 15.43 -26.46 3.10
CA ALA A 13 15.74 -26.55 1.68
C ALA A 13 14.58 -27.10 0.85
N LYS A 14 13.88 -28.14 1.35
CA LYS A 14 12.68 -28.70 0.70
C LYS A 14 11.52 -27.69 0.63
N VAL A 15 11.31 -26.95 1.71
CA VAL A 15 10.27 -25.91 1.76
C VAL A 15 10.55 -24.80 0.75
N VAL A 16 11.78 -24.31 0.69
CA VAL A 16 12.21 -23.28 -0.28
C VAL A 16 12.10 -23.79 -1.72
N THR A 17 12.52 -25.03 -1.99
CA THR A 17 12.41 -25.62 -3.34
C THR A 17 10.97 -25.78 -3.80
N LYS A 18 10.05 -26.20 -2.89
CA LYS A 18 8.63 -26.29 -3.19
C LYS A 18 7.99 -24.93 -3.44
N ALA A 19 8.36 -23.93 -2.63
CA ALA A 19 7.93 -22.55 -2.81
C ALA A 19 8.42 -22.00 -4.16
N LYS A 20 9.69 -22.25 -4.50
CA LYS A 20 10.30 -21.80 -5.76
C LYS A 20 9.56 -22.36 -6.99
N LYS A 21 9.30 -23.66 -7.03
CA LYS A 21 8.55 -24.27 -8.15
C LYS A 21 7.16 -23.65 -8.33
N SER A 22 6.44 -23.43 -7.24
CA SER A 22 5.11 -22.80 -7.30
C SER A 22 5.16 -21.33 -7.70
N ILE A 23 6.26 -20.65 -7.42
CA ILE A 23 6.53 -19.27 -7.82
C ILE A 23 6.89 -19.21 -9.31
N ASP A 24 7.71 -20.12 -9.80
CA ASP A 24 8.07 -20.22 -11.23
C ASP A 24 6.80 -20.48 -12.07
N ASP A 25 5.93 -21.44 -11.67
CA ASP A 25 4.65 -21.71 -12.34
C ASP A 25 3.70 -20.49 -12.36
N LEU A 26 3.76 -19.64 -11.33
CA LEU A 26 2.98 -18.40 -11.27
C LEU A 26 3.60 -17.32 -12.15
N ALA A 27 4.92 -17.16 -12.14
CA ALA A 27 5.64 -16.19 -12.95
C ALA A 27 5.39 -16.44 -14.45
N ASP A 28 5.46 -17.68 -14.89
CA ASP A 28 5.19 -18.05 -16.29
C ASP A 28 3.78 -17.63 -16.72
N LYS A 29 2.76 -17.89 -15.89
CA LYS A 29 1.37 -17.46 -16.17
C LYS A 29 1.21 -15.94 -16.19
N LEU A 30 1.91 -15.23 -15.30
CA LEU A 30 1.85 -13.77 -15.23
C LEU A 30 2.55 -13.15 -16.45
N VAL A 31 3.68 -13.69 -16.85
CA VAL A 31 4.41 -13.25 -18.06
C VAL A 31 3.59 -13.52 -19.33
N GLU A 32 2.91 -14.67 -19.42
CA GLU A 32 2.01 -14.96 -20.54
C GLU A 32 0.88 -13.93 -20.64
N ILE A 33 0.24 -13.59 -19.52
CA ILE A 33 -0.81 -12.55 -19.47
C ILE A 33 -0.25 -11.18 -19.86
N TYR A 34 0.97 -10.85 -19.40
CA TYR A 34 1.64 -9.60 -19.72
C TYR A 34 2.02 -9.51 -21.20
N ALA A 35 2.63 -10.58 -21.73
CA ALA A 35 3.03 -10.67 -23.13
C ALA A 35 1.84 -10.56 -24.09
N GLN A 36 0.71 -11.22 -23.77
CA GLN A 36 -0.52 -11.08 -24.55
C GLN A 36 -1.02 -9.65 -24.61
N ARG A 37 -0.83 -8.89 -23.54
CA ARG A 37 -1.28 -7.50 -23.45
C ARG A 37 -0.37 -6.53 -24.18
N GLU A 38 0.96 -6.69 -24.11
CA GLU A 38 1.93 -5.87 -24.86
C GLU A 38 1.75 -5.98 -26.38
N ILE A 39 1.19 -7.10 -26.86
CA ILE A 39 0.92 -7.35 -28.29
C ILE A 39 -0.44 -6.79 -28.71
N THR A 40 -1.33 -6.49 -27.77
CA THR A 40 -2.68 -5.98 -28.08
C THR A 40 -2.61 -4.49 -28.41
N GLU A 41 -3.04 -4.12 -29.60
CA GLU A 41 -3.17 -2.72 -29.98
C GLU A 41 -4.30 -2.05 -29.20
N GLY A 42 -3.96 -1.01 -28.43
CA GLY A 42 -4.87 -0.15 -27.70
C GLY A 42 -5.11 1.17 -28.43
N PHE A 43 -6.04 1.96 -27.92
CA PHE A 43 -6.25 3.32 -28.39
C PHE A 43 -5.30 4.28 -27.65
N ALA A 44 -4.40 4.94 -28.38
CA ALA A 44 -3.57 6.00 -27.81
C ALA A 44 -4.42 7.28 -27.72
N PHE A 45 -4.72 7.72 -26.50
CA PHE A 45 -5.47 8.95 -26.27
C PHE A 45 -4.63 10.17 -26.65
N LEU A 46 -5.30 11.24 -27.09
CA LEU A 46 -4.64 12.45 -27.52
C LEU A 46 -3.90 13.15 -26.36
N PRO A 47 -2.78 13.84 -26.62
CA PRO A 47 -2.17 14.74 -25.64
C PRO A 47 -3.19 15.76 -25.11
N ASP A 48 -2.92 16.27 -23.90
CA ASP A 48 -3.83 17.22 -23.26
C ASP A 48 -4.13 18.43 -24.13
N GLN A 49 -5.41 18.70 -24.29
CA GLN A 49 -5.92 19.89 -24.96
C GLN A 49 -6.12 21.02 -23.96
N PRO A 50 -6.23 22.29 -24.37
CA PRO A 50 -6.44 23.41 -23.44
C PRO A 50 -7.63 23.21 -22.49
N TRP A 51 -8.70 22.55 -22.95
CA TRP A 51 -9.86 22.22 -22.11
C TRP A 51 -9.56 21.24 -20.99
N GLN A 52 -8.56 20.39 -21.15
CA GLN A 52 -8.11 19.51 -20.07
C GLN A 52 -7.54 20.35 -18.92
N GLN A 53 -6.72 21.34 -19.25
CA GLN A 53 -6.15 22.24 -18.23
C GLN A 53 -7.24 23.07 -17.57
N GLU A 54 -8.19 23.64 -18.33
CA GLU A 54 -9.32 24.38 -17.78
C GLU A 54 -10.17 23.52 -16.83
N PHE A 55 -10.37 22.23 -17.18
CA PHE A 55 -11.06 21.29 -16.32
C PHE A 55 -10.29 21.04 -15.02
N GLU A 56 -8.97 20.87 -15.08
CA GLU A 56 -8.13 20.65 -13.91
C GLU A 56 -8.06 21.90 -13.03
N ASP A 57 -7.85 23.08 -13.59
CA ASP A 57 -7.80 24.37 -12.89
C ASP A 57 -9.14 24.74 -12.21
N ALA A 58 -10.26 24.23 -12.71
CA ALA A 58 -11.58 24.39 -12.08
C ALA A 58 -11.79 23.50 -10.83
N PHE A 59 -10.78 22.73 -10.38
CA PHE A 59 -10.87 21.98 -9.14
C PHE A 59 -10.80 22.93 -7.94
N PRO A 60 -11.78 22.88 -7.00
CA PRO A 60 -11.90 23.89 -5.95
C PRO A 60 -10.95 23.71 -4.75
N TYR A 61 -10.05 22.72 -4.79
CA TYR A 61 -9.12 22.40 -3.71
C TYR A 61 -7.69 22.40 -4.24
N GLU A 62 -6.72 22.60 -3.36
CA GLU A 62 -5.31 22.42 -3.69
C GLU A 62 -4.97 20.93 -3.80
N GLU A 63 -4.30 20.57 -4.89
CA GLU A 63 -3.84 19.21 -5.13
C GLU A 63 -2.60 18.90 -4.33
N THR A 64 -2.51 17.67 -3.86
CA THR A 64 -1.27 17.15 -3.30
C THR A 64 -0.29 16.76 -4.43
N GLU A 65 1.01 16.75 -4.13
CA GLU A 65 2.03 16.31 -5.08
C GLU A 65 1.74 14.90 -5.62
N ASP A 66 1.29 14.00 -4.75
CA ASP A 66 0.94 12.63 -5.15
C ASP A 66 -0.26 12.57 -6.10
N GLN A 67 -1.25 13.45 -5.94
CA GLN A 67 -2.39 13.54 -6.86
C GLN A 67 -1.95 14.03 -8.24
N LEU A 68 -1.07 15.01 -8.31
CA LEU A 68 -0.50 15.52 -9.54
C LEU A 68 0.36 14.45 -10.23
N GLN A 69 1.22 13.79 -9.48
CA GLN A 69 2.05 12.70 -9.99
C GLN A 69 1.20 11.54 -10.53
N ALA A 70 0.22 11.07 -9.75
CA ALA A 70 -0.68 10.00 -10.16
C ALA A 70 -1.47 10.37 -11.42
N THR A 71 -1.92 11.62 -11.54
CA THR A 71 -2.59 12.14 -12.75
C THR A 71 -1.66 12.09 -13.95
N ALA A 72 -0.42 12.56 -13.81
CA ALA A 72 0.57 12.55 -14.89
C ALA A 72 0.92 11.11 -15.34
N GLU A 73 1.11 10.20 -14.40
CA GLU A 73 1.38 8.78 -14.68
C GLU A 73 0.24 8.10 -15.43
N ILE A 74 -1.02 8.35 -15.04
CA ILE A 74 -2.21 7.81 -15.70
C ILE A 74 -2.31 8.35 -17.12
N LYS A 75 -2.20 9.67 -17.32
CA LYS A 75 -2.25 10.31 -18.63
C LYS A 75 -1.16 9.78 -19.56
N ALA A 76 0.08 9.64 -19.06
CA ALA A 76 1.19 9.09 -19.83
C ALA A 76 0.96 7.63 -20.25
N SER A 77 0.26 6.82 -19.42
CA SER A 77 -0.12 5.46 -19.81
C SER A 77 -1.24 5.44 -20.84
N MET A 78 -2.23 6.33 -20.75
CA MET A 78 -3.32 6.47 -21.73
C MET A 78 -2.83 6.90 -23.12
N GLU A 79 -1.72 7.61 -23.21
CA GLU A 79 -1.13 8.07 -24.48
C GLU A 79 -0.33 6.99 -25.23
N LYS A 80 -0.14 5.83 -24.62
CA LYS A 80 0.53 4.69 -25.26
C LYS A 80 -0.43 3.90 -26.16
N PRO A 81 0.05 3.30 -27.26
CA PRO A 81 -0.79 2.47 -28.13
C PRO A 81 -1.02 1.05 -27.57
N VAL A 82 -1.09 0.92 -26.25
CA VAL A 82 -1.28 -0.34 -25.51
C VAL A 82 -2.36 -0.10 -24.45
N PRO A 83 -3.33 -1.01 -24.27
CA PRO A 83 -4.38 -0.81 -23.27
C PRO A 83 -3.81 -0.65 -21.86
N MET A 84 -4.11 0.44 -21.18
CA MET A 84 -3.71 0.68 -19.80
C MET A 84 -4.45 -0.25 -18.82
N ASP A 85 -3.78 -0.81 -17.82
CA ASP A 85 -4.39 -1.43 -16.62
C ASP A 85 -3.66 -0.95 -15.38
N ARG A 86 -4.19 0.10 -14.84
CA ARG A 86 -3.53 0.76 -13.73
C ARG A 86 -4.40 0.72 -12.48
N LEU A 87 -3.74 0.46 -11.34
CA LEU A 87 -4.33 0.58 -10.02
C LEU A 87 -3.98 1.95 -9.43
N LEU A 88 -4.99 2.75 -9.10
CA LEU A 88 -4.83 3.94 -8.29
C LEU A 88 -5.16 3.60 -6.83
N ALA A 89 -4.14 3.49 -6.01
CA ALA A 89 -4.24 3.21 -4.58
C ALA A 89 -4.11 4.50 -3.77
N GLY A 90 -4.89 4.62 -2.71
CA GLY A 90 -4.82 5.77 -1.79
C GLY A 90 -5.93 5.68 -0.76
N ASP A 91 -5.73 6.26 0.39
CA ASP A 91 -6.72 6.20 1.49
C ASP A 91 -8.07 6.80 1.10
N VAL A 92 -9.09 6.46 1.88
CA VAL A 92 -10.44 7.04 1.73
C VAL A 92 -10.34 8.56 1.88
N GLY A 93 -10.86 9.33 0.90
CA GLY A 93 -10.84 10.80 0.93
C GLY A 93 -9.52 11.45 0.46
N PHE A 94 -8.61 10.70 -0.17
CA PHE A 94 -7.35 11.23 -0.74
C PHE A 94 -7.49 11.70 -2.20
N GLY A 95 -8.72 11.93 -2.67
CA GLY A 95 -8.96 12.51 -4.00
C GLY A 95 -8.85 11.55 -5.18
N LYS A 96 -8.83 10.21 -4.98
CA LYS A 96 -8.80 9.23 -6.08
C LYS A 96 -9.86 9.47 -7.14
N THR A 97 -11.06 9.88 -6.72
CA THR A 97 -12.19 10.17 -7.63
C THR A 97 -11.89 11.35 -8.55
N GLU A 98 -11.25 12.41 -8.05
CA GLU A 98 -10.86 13.55 -8.89
C GLU A 98 -9.79 13.14 -9.92
N VAL A 99 -8.76 12.40 -9.48
CA VAL A 99 -7.74 11.86 -10.40
C VAL A 99 -8.37 10.99 -11.49
N ALA A 100 -9.35 10.16 -11.14
CA ALA A 100 -10.10 9.37 -12.11
C ALA A 100 -10.93 10.25 -13.07
N MET A 101 -11.57 11.33 -12.56
CA MET A 101 -12.34 12.26 -13.41
C MET A 101 -11.46 12.96 -14.44
N ARG A 102 -10.22 13.29 -14.12
CA ARG A 102 -9.25 13.87 -15.07
C ARG A 102 -8.91 12.89 -16.21
N ALA A 103 -8.72 11.61 -15.88
CA ALA A 103 -8.53 10.56 -16.88
C ALA A 103 -9.79 10.34 -17.74
N ILE A 104 -10.98 10.34 -17.13
CA ILE A 104 -12.27 10.25 -17.83
C ILE A 104 -12.44 11.42 -18.79
N PHE A 105 -12.13 12.64 -18.34
CA PHE A 105 -12.24 13.83 -19.18
C PHE A 105 -11.34 13.73 -20.43
N LYS A 106 -10.08 13.30 -20.24
CA LYS A 106 -9.15 13.04 -21.34
C LYS A 106 -9.70 12.01 -22.33
N ALA A 107 -10.32 10.94 -21.85
CA ALA A 107 -10.92 9.92 -22.69
C ALA A 107 -12.10 10.47 -23.51
N VAL A 108 -12.98 11.25 -22.89
CA VAL A 108 -14.12 11.91 -23.56
C VAL A 108 -13.65 12.94 -24.57
N MET A 109 -12.65 13.76 -24.24
CA MET A 109 -12.08 14.74 -25.19
C MET A 109 -11.40 14.08 -26.40
N SER A 110 -10.99 12.82 -26.26
CA SER A 110 -10.49 12.00 -27.37
C SER A 110 -11.61 11.28 -28.16
N GLY A 111 -12.89 11.57 -27.87
CA GLY A 111 -14.06 11.03 -28.56
C GLY A 111 -14.50 9.65 -28.11
N LYS A 112 -13.99 9.14 -26.96
CA LYS A 112 -14.33 7.83 -26.43
C LYS A 112 -15.37 7.91 -25.31
N GLN A 113 -16.20 6.87 -25.21
CA GLN A 113 -17.12 6.70 -24.10
C GLN A 113 -16.41 6.02 -22.91
N VAL A 114 -16.89 6.31 -21.70
CA VAL A 114 -16.34 5.77 -20.45
C VAL A 114 -17.43 5.05 -19.64
N ALA A 115 -17.12 3.85 -19.15
CA ALA A 115 -17.92 3.12 -18.18
C ALA A 115 -17.32 3.27 -16.77
N VAL A 116 -18.16 3.60 -15.79
CA VAL A 116 -17.74 3.68 -14.37
C VAL A 116 -18.50 2.65 -13.56
N LEU A 117 -17.79 1.62 -13.13
CA LEU A 117 -18.35 0.48 -12.41
C LEU A 117 -18.15 0.66 -10.91
N VAL A 118 -19.26 0.64 -10.17
CA VAL A 118 -19.27 0.81 -8.71
C VAL A 118 -20.03 -0.33 -8.02
N PRO A 119 -19.70 -0.69 -6.76
CA PRO A 119 -20.26 -1.87 -6.12
C PRO A 119 -21.75 -1.75 -5.71
N THR A 120 -22.23 -0.55 -5.42
CA THR A 120 -23.58 -0.33 -4.90
C THR A 120 -24.33 0.76 -5.64
N THR A 121 -25.67 0.67 -5.59
CA THR A 121 -26.57 1.64 -6.25
C THR A 121 -26.44 3.04 -5.64
N VAL A 122 -26.27 3.09 -4.31
CA VAL A 122 -26.15 4.37 -3.59
C VAL A 122 -24.85 5.07 -4.00
N LEU A 123 -23.74 4.33 -4.10
CA LEU A 123 -22.47 4.88 -4.58
C LEU A 123 -22.58 5.31 -6.06
N ALA A 124 -23.31 4.56 -6.89
CA ALA A 124 -23.58 4.97 -8.27
C ALA A 124 -24.31 6.33 -8.34
N GLN A 125 -25.27 6.55 -7.47
CA GLN A 125 -26.01 7.81 -7.40
C GLN A 125 -25.11 8.96 -6.91
N GLN A 126 -24.29 8.72 -5.91
CA GLN A 126 -23.34 9.71 -5.39
C GLN A 126 -22.30 10.08 -6.46
N HIS A 127 -21.69 9.09 -7.11
CA HIS A 127 -20.78 9.37 -8.23
C HIS A 127 -21.46 10.12 -9.37
N PHE A 128 -22.69 9.74 -9.71
CA PHE A 128 -23.46 10.45 -10.73
C PHE A 128 -23.58 11.95 -10.38
N GLN A 129 -23.98 12.27 -9.15
CA GLN A 129 -24.13 13.66 -8.72
C GLN A 129 -22.80 14.41 -8.73
N THR A 130 -21.73 13.78 -8.23
CA THR A 130 -20.37 14.37 -8.21
C THR A 130 -19.85 14.59 -9.62
N PHE A 131 -19.99 13.62 -10.49
CA PHE A 131 -19.53 13.69 -11.89
C PHE A 131 -20.36 14.69 -12.68
N TRP A 132 -21.67 14.69 -12.51
CA TRP A 132 -22.54 15.63 -13.16
C TRP A 132 -22.17 17.07 -12.81
N ASN A 133 -21.98 17.38 -11.51
CA ASN A 133 -21.58 18.71 -11.05
C ASN A 133 -20.23 19.14 -11.65
N ARG A 134 -19.29 18.20 -11.78
CA ARG A 134 -17.92 18.47 -12.23
C ARG A 134 -17.81 18.57 -13.75
N PHE A 135 -18.58 17.77 -14.49
CA PHE A 135 -18.50 17.67 -15.94
C PHE A 135 -19.51 18.55 -16.70
N ALA A 136 -20.66 18.88 -16.10
CA ALA A 136 -21.71 19.67 -16.78
C ALA A 136 -21.22 21.02 -17.33
N PRO A 137 -20.35 21.79 -16.63
CA PRO A 137 -19.83 23.04 -17.18
C PRO A 137 -19.03 22.87 -18.48
N PHE A 138 -18.48 21.68 -18.72
CA PHE A 138 -17.66 21.35 -19.88
C PHE A 138 -18.43 20.59 -20.98
N GLY A 139 -19.76 20.47 -20.83
CA GLY A 139 -20.63 19.86 -21.84
C GLY A 139 -20.57 18.34 -21.92
N VAL A 140 -19.83 17.65 -21.02
CA VAL A 140 -19.76 16.19 -20.96
C VAL A 140 -21.06 15.63 -20.37
N LYS A 141 -21.67 14.67 -21.06
CA LYS A 141 -22.94 14.07 -20.68
C LYS A 141 -22.74 12.81 -19.86
N VAL A 142 -23.11 12.91 -18.58
CA VAL A 142 -23.04 11.81 -17.61
C VAL A 142 -24.45 11.27 -17.36
N ASP A 143 -24.60 9.95 -17.29
CA ASP A 143 -25.84 9.33 -16.82
C ASP A 143 -25.56 8.11 -15.95
N VAL A 144 -26.62 7.59 -15.28
CA VAL A 144 -26.51 6.47 -14.35
C VAL A 144 -27.50 5.36 -14.70
N LEU A 145 -26.98 4.12 -14.75
CA LEU A 145 -27.79 2.93 -14.93
C LEU A 145 -27.91 2.20 -13.58
N ASN A 146 -29.00 2.44 -12.87
CA ASN A 146 -29.29 1.81 -11.60
C ASN A 146 -30.73 1.27 -11.52
N ARG A 147 -31.06 0.57 -10.42
CA ARG A 147 -32.40 0.00 -10.26
C ARG A 147 -33.50 1.02 -9.96
N PHE A 148 -33.13 2.26 -9.60
CA PHE A 148 -34.09 3.32 -9.27
C PHE A 148 -34.69 3.98 -10.52
N ARG A 149 -33.98 3.95 -11.63
CA ARG A 149 -34.51 4.39 -12.91
C ARG A 149 -35.71 3.52 -13.33
N SER A 150 -36.77 4.14 -13.75
CA SER A 150 -37.92 3.48 -14.36
C SER A 150 -37.51 2.70 -15.62
N THR A 151 -38.37 1.79 -16.05
CA THR A 151 -38.11 1.03 -17.30
C THR A 151 -37.98 1.93 -18.52
N SER A 152 -38.73 3.04 -18.58
CA SER A 152 -38.65 4.04 -19.65
C SER A 152 -37.31 4.77 -19.65
N GLU A 153 -36.89 5.27 -18.48
CA GLU A 153 -35.61 5.96 -18.33
C GLU A 153 -34.43 5.03 -18.67
N LYS A 154 -34.45 3.76 -18.19
CA LYS A 154 -33.43 2.77 -18.57
C LYS A 154 -33.32 2.57 -20.05
N LYS A 155 -34.43 2.54 -20.78
CA LYS A 155 -34.42 2.45 -22.25
C LYS A 155 -33.79 3.68 -22.88
N GLN A 156 -34.08 4.88 -22.36
CA GLN A 156 -33.49 6.13 -22.86
C GLN A 156 -31.97 6.15 -22.62
N VAL A 157 -31.53 5.79 -21.43
CA VAL A 157 -30.10 5.70 -21.10
C VAL A 157 -29.39 4.70 -22.03
N LEU A 158 -29.94 3.49 -22.20
CA LEU A 158 -29.35 2.47 -23.07
C LEU A 158 -29.24 2.95 -24.52
N LYS A 159 -30.29 3.63 -25.02
CA LYS A 159 -30.27 4.23 -26.37
C LYS A 159 -29.22 5.34 -26.46
N GLY A 160 -29.11 6.20 -25.44
CA GLY A 160 -28.11 7.28 -25.42
C GLY A 160 -26.67 6.78 -25.38
N VAL A 161 -26.43 5.62 -24.76
CA VAL A 161 -25.12 4.96 -24.79
C VAL A 161 -24.83 4.36 -26.17
N GLU A 162 -25.81 3.71 -26.77
CA GLU A 162 -25.70 3.07 -28.08
C GLU A 162 -25.51 4.10 -29.22
N ASP A 163 -26.20 5.23 -29.18
CA ASP A 163 -26.06 6.29 -30.20
C ASP A 163 -24.89 7.24 -29.95
N GLY A 164 -24.25 7.16 -28.75
CA GLY A 164 -23.10 7.97 -28.34
C GLY A 164 -23.48 9.37 -27.83
N SER A 165 -24.77 9.61 -27.49
CA SER A 165 -25.19 10.88 -26.87
C SER A 165 -24.89 10.95 -25.38
N ILE A 166 -24.49 9.84 -24.72
CA ILE A 166 -23.97 9.78 -23.35
C ILE A 166 -22.50 9.44 -23.43
N ASP A 167 -21.65 10.29 -22.82
CA ASP A 167 -20.21 10.14 -22.81
C ASP A 167 -19.73 9.25 -21.66
N VAL A 168 -20.34 9.39 -20.48
CA VAL A 168 -19.96 8.66 -19.26
C VAL A 168 -21.18 7.96 -18.68
N LEU A 169 -21.12 6.63 -18.57
CA LEU A 169 -22.16 5.83 -17.95
C LEU A 169 -21.69 5.24 -16.63
N ILE A 170 -22.35 5.61 -15.53
CA ILE A 170 -22.08 5.11 -14.20
C ILE A 170 -23.08 4.01 -13.85
N GLY A 171 -22.65 2.93 -13.22
CA GLY A 171 -23.57 1.91 -12.74
C GLY A 171 -22.92 0.80 -11.95
N THR A 172 -23.77 -0.12 -11.49
CA THR A 172 -23.32 -1.31 -10.77
C THR A 172 -23.04 -2.45 -11.76
N HIS A 173 -22.94 -3.69 -11.27
CA HIS A 173 -22.82 -4.87 -12.13
C HIS A 173 -23.86 -4.97 -13.26
N SER A 174 -24.91 -4.15 -13.23
CA SER A 174 -25.89 -4.01 -14.33
C SER A 174 -25.26 -3.50 -15.65
N LEU A 175 -24.13 -2.76 -15.57
CA LEU A 175 -23.38 -2.34 -16.75
C LEU A 175 -22.82 -3.54 -17.55
N LEU A 176 -22.50 -4.63 -16.86
CA LEU A 176 -21.95 -5.85 -17.46
C LEU A 176 -23.02 -6.73 -18.14
N ASN A 177 -24.23 -6.21 -18.33
CA ASN A 177 -25.29 -6.91 -19.03
C ASN A 177 -25.10 -6.74 -20.55
N LYS A 178 -25.30 -7.80 -21.32
CA LYS A 178 -25.23 -7.80 -22.79
C LYS A 178 -26.15 -6.77 -23.49
N LYS A 179 -27.13 -6.22 -22.75
CA LYS A 179 -28.02 -5.17 -23.27
C LYS A 179 -27.39 -3.77 -23.26
N VAL A 180 -26.28 -3.60 -22.56
CA VAL A 180 -25.52 -2.34 -22.56
C VAL A 180 -24.52 -2.40 -23.69
N VAL A 181 -24.79 -1.68 -24.74
CA VAL A 181 -23.93 -1.61 -25.94
C VAL A 181 -23.42 -0.18 -26.04
N PHE A 182 -22.12 -0.01 -25.94
CA PHE A 182 -21.46 1.28 -26.16
C PHE A 182 -21.18 1.46 -27.64
N LYS A 183 -21.30 2.69 -28.12
CA LYS A 183 -20.93 3.02 -29.51
C LYS A 183 -19.42 2.93 -29.71
N ASP A 184 -18.65 3.49 -28.77
CA ASP A 184 -17.18 3.49 -28.80
C ASP A 184 -16.59 3.60 -27.39
N LEU A 185 -16.59 2.48 -26.67
CA LEU A 185 -16.03 2.39 -25.31
C LEU A 185 -14.51 2.42 -25.39
N GLY A 186 -13.86 3.39 -24.75
CA GLY A 186 -12.40 3.51 -24.68
C GLY A 186 -11.81 3.29 -23.30
N MET A 187 -12.62 3.49 -22.24
CA MET A 187 -12.10 3.38 -20.87
C MET A 187 -13.14 2.77 -19.92
N LEU A 188 -12.65 1.94 -19.00
CA LEU A 188 -13.39 1.40 -17.86
C LEU A 188 -12.76 1.87 -16.55
N VAL A 189 -13.53 2.53 -15.71
CA VAL A 189 -13.14 2.84 -14.33
C VAL A 189 -13.85 1.90 -13.38
N VAL A 190 -13.12 1.25 -12.47
CA VAL A 190 -13.67 0.30 -11.47
C VAL A 190 -13.36 0.83 -10.09
N ASP A 191 -14.39 1.24 -9.35
CA ASP A 191 -14.21 1.65 -7.96
C ASP A 191 -14.44 0.48 -7.01
N GLU A 192 -13.59 0.40 -5.97
CA GLU A 192 -13.64 -0.65 -4.93
C GLU A 192 -13.68 -2.09 -5.52
N GLU A 193 -12.73 -2.41 -6.42
CA GLU A 193 -12.62 -3.70 -7.13
C GLU A 193 -12.81 -4.92 -6.24
N GLN A 194 -12.36 -4.87 -4.99
CA GLN A 194 -12.43 -5.98 -4.03
C GLN A 194 -13.87 -6.39 -3.68
N ARG A 195 -14.84 -5.56 -3.96
CA ARG A 195 -16.25 -5.80 -3.67
C ARG A 195 -16.98 -6.59 -4.74
N PHE A 196 -16.36 -6.79 -5.87
CA PHE A 196 -16.93 -7.55 -6.97
C PHE A 196 -16.58 -9.03 -6.86
N GLY A 197 -17.55 -9.90 -7.13
CA GLY A 197 -17.36 -11.34 -7.17
C GLY A 197 -16.53 -11.80 -8.37
N VAL A 198 -16.03 -13.02 -8.30
CA VAL A 198 -15.17 -13.61 -9.36
C VAL A 198 -15.85 -13.59 -10.73
N ALA A 199 -17.11 -14.01 -10.81
CA ALA A 199 -17.88 -14.01 -12.06
C ALA A 199 -18.10 -12.62 -12.67
N GLN A 200 -18.15 -11.57 -11.85
CA GLN A 200 -18.24 -10.19 -12.31
C GLN A 200 -16.88 -9.71 -12.84
N LYS A 201 -15.80 -10.09 -12.14
CA LYS A 201 -14.43 -9.79 -12.57
C LYS A 201 -14.08 -10.42 -13.91
N GLU A 202 -14.51 -11.64 -14.15
CA GLU A 202 -14.31 -12.32 -15.43
C GLU A 202 -15.03 -11.60 -16.57
N LYS A 203 -16.26 -11.13 -16.34
CA LYS A 203 -17.02 -10.40 -17.37
C LYS A 203 -16.39 -9.08 -17.80
N TRP A 204 -15.88 -8.28 -16.87
CA TRP A 204 -15.24 -7.04 -17.30
C TRP A 204 -13.85 -7.26 -17.91
N LYS A 205 -13.18 -8.37 -17.60
CA LYS A 205 -11.92 -8.75 -18.25
C LYS A 205 -12.09 -8.95 -19.77
N GLU A 206 -13.29 -9.37 -20.21
CA GLU A 206 -13.62 -9.42 -21.64
C GLU A 206 -13.58 -8.02 -22.28
N TRP A 207 -13.99 -6.98 -21.56
CA TRP A 207 -13.87 -5.59 -22.03
C TRP A 207 -12.43 -5.08 -21.93
N ALA A 208 -11.73 -5.45 -20.88
CA ALA A 208 -10.39 -5.00 -20.54
C ALA A 208 -9.30 -5.42 -21.54
N SER A 209 -9.61 -6.31 -22.48
CA SER A 209 -8.62 -6.75 -23.48
C SER A 209 -8.21 -5.65 -24.46
N ASN A 210 -9.11 -4.69 -24.77
CA ASN A 210 -8.90 -3.72 -25.82
C ASN A 210 -9.13 -2.26 -25.39
N ILE A 211 -9.44 -2.01 -24.12
CA ILE A 211 -9.69 -0.68 -23.57
C ILE A 211 -8.84 -0.42 -22.32
N ASP A 212 -8.67 0.83 -22.00
CA ASP A 212 -8.00 1.25 -20.79
C ASP A 212 -8.82 0.92 -19.54
N VAL A 213 -8.16 0.39 -18.52
CA VAL A 213 -8.77 0.09 -17.22
C VAL A 213 -8.06 0.82 -16.10
N LEU A 214 -8.80 1.67 -15.40
CA LEU A 214 -8.35 2.33 -14.19
C LEU A 214 -9.14 1.78 -13.00
N THR A 215 -8.45 1.17 -12.06
CA THR A 215 -9.06 0.63 -10.85
C THR A 215 -8.71 1.51 -9.65
N LEU A 216 -9.72 1.86 -8.86
CA LEU A 216 -9.56 2.64 -7.63
C LEU A 216 -9.67 1.74 -6.41
N SER A 217 -8.78 1.90 -5.45
CA SER A 217 -8.85 1.16 -4.19
C SER A 217 -8.38 2.00 -3.01
N ALA A 218 -9.17 1.96 -1.93
CA ALA A 218 -8.77 2.59 -0.66
C ALA A 218 -7.83 1.70 0.17
N THR A 219 -7.92 0.38 -0.03
CA THR A 219 -7.05 -0.60 0.60
C THR A 219 -6.68 -1.62 -0.46
N PRO A 220 -5.51 -1.52 -1.08
CA PRO A 220 -5.11 -2.50 -2.07
C PRO A 220 -5.17 -3.88 -1.43
N ILE A 221 -5.96 -4.78 -2.05
CA ILE A 221 -5.98 -6.17 -1.60
C ILE A 221 -4.58 -6.72 -1.76
N PRO A 222 -4.13 -7.57 -0.83
CA PRO A 222 -2.82 -8.20 -0.91
C PRO A 222 -2.49 -8.81 -2.28
N ARG A 223 -3.48 -9.39 -2.97
CA ARG A 223 -3.30 -9.96 -4.32
C ARG A 223 -3.06 -8.87 -5.38
N THR A 224 -3.86 -7.81 -5.39
CA THR A 224 -3.73 -6.71 -6.36
C THR A 224 -2.43 -5.94 -6.12
N LEU A 225 -2.11 -5.69 -4.84
CA LEU A 225 -0.84 -5.11 -4.42
C LEU A 225 0.34 -5.97 -4.85
N HIS A 226 0.24 -7.28 -4.66
CA HIS A 226 1.26 -8.23 -5.07
C HIS A 226 1.49 -8.24 -6.60
N MET A 227 0.43 -8.19 -7.41
CA MET A 227 0.53 -8.10 -8.87
C MET A 227 1.19 -6.79 -9.32
N SER A 228 0.99 -5.70 -8.58
CA SER A 228 1.59 -4.40 -8.87
C SER A 228 3.05 -4.32 -8.43
N LEU A 229 3.38 -4.84 -7.25
CA LEU A 229 4.77 -4.91 -6.75
C LEU A 229 5.68 -5.75 -7.67
N VAL A 230 5.10 -6.71 -8.36
CA VAL A 230 5.80 -7.61 -9.28
C VAL A 230 5.85 -7.06 -10.72
N GLY A 231 5.32 -5.83 -10.95
CA GLY A 231 5.35 -5.19 -12.27
C GLY A 231 4.37 -5.76 -13.30
N VAL A 232 3.44 -6.64 -12.87
CA VAL A 232 2.39 -7.21 -13.73
C VAL A 232 1.25 -6.23 -13.97
N ARG A 233 1.09 -5.24 -13.10
CA ARG A 233 0.08 -4.19 -13.19
C ARG A 233 0.68 -2.85 -12.79
N GLU A 234 0.48 -1.84 -13.60
CA GLU A 234 0.92 -0.49 -13.25
C GLU A 234 0.18 0.03 -12.02
N MET A 235 0.86 0.80 -11.16
CA MET A 235 0.28 1.32 -9.92
C MET A 235 0.70 2.76 -9.69
N SER A 236 -0.27 3.60 -9.34
CA SER A 236 -0.05 4.95 -8.80
C SER A 236 -0.57 5.00 -7.37
N VAL A 237 0.15 5.67 -6.49
CA VAL A 237 -0.19 5.70 -5.06
C VAL A 237 -0.32 7.13 -4.57
N ILE A 238 -1.40 7.43 -3.85
CA ILE A 238 -1.62 8.70 -3.17
C ILE A 238 -1.48 8.46 -1.66
N ASN A 239 -0.35 8.85 -1.09
CA ASN A 239 -0.04 8.71 0.34
C ASN A 239 -0.22 10.02 1.11
N THR A 240 -0.15 11.16 0.43
CA THR A 240 -0.26 12.48 1.04
C THR A 240 -1.73 12.86 1.22
N PRO A 241 -2.18 13.11 2.45
CA PRO A 241 -3.55 13.57 2.71
C PRO A 241 -3.74 15.01 2.22
N PRO A 242 -4.98 15.40 1.81
CA PRO A 242 -5.31 16.80 1.63
C PRO A 242 -5.09 17.62 2.93
N GLU A 243 -4.64 18.87 2.82
CA GLU A 243 -4.22 19.71 3.96
C GLU A 243 -5.28 19.87 5.05
N GLU A 244 -6.55 19.86 4.69
CA GLU A 244 -7.64 20.12 5.64
C GLU A 244 -8.08 18.90 6.46
N ARG A 245 -7.46 17.72 6.26
CA ARG A 245 -7.89 16.49 6.88
C ARG A 245 -7.19 16.21 8.20
N LEU A 246 -7.98 16.06 9.28
CA LEU A 246 -7.47 15.70 10.60
C LEU A 246 -7.45 14.17 10.80
N PRO A 247 -6.43 13.63 11.49
CA PRO A 247 -6.41 12.23 11.90
C PRO A 247 -7.61 11.87 12.78
N VAL A 248 -8.15 10.66 12.59
CA VAL A 248 -9.26 10.15 13.40
C VAL A 248 -8.71 9.65 14.73
N GLN A 249 -9.21 10.22 15.84
CA GLN A 249 -8.87 9.75 17.19
C GLN A 249 -9.44 8.35 17.39
N THR A 250 -8.56 7.38 17.58
CA THR A 250 -8.91 5.95 17.62
C THR A 250 -8.76 5.42 19.04
N TYR A 251 -9.78 4.73 19.53
CA TYR A 251 -9.80 4.10 20.84
C TYR A 251 -10.15 2.62 20.70
N VAL A 252 -9.39 1.76 21.36
CA VAL A 252 -9.66 0.33 21.49
C VAL A 252 -10.02 0.07 22.95
N VAL A 253 -11.30 -0.21 23.21
CA VAL A 253 -11.83 -0.27 24.58
C VAL A 253 -12.80 -1.44 24.77
N GLU A 254 -12.96 -1.90 26.00
CA GLU A 254 -14.04 -2.82 26.35
C GLU A 254 -15.41 -2.15 26.15
N TYR A 255 -16.39 -2.96 25.73
CA TYR A 255 -17.74 -2.47 25.56
C TYR A 255 -18.36 -2.06 26.89
N ASP A 256 -18.73 -0.79 26.98
CA ASP A 256 -19.50 -0.19 28.06
C ASP A 256 -20.55 0.76 27.46
N MET A 257 -21.81 0.57 27.82
CA MET A 257 -22.91 1.43 27.35
C MET A 257 -22.75 2.88 27.80
N ASN A 258 -22.11 3.15 28.92
CA ASN A 258 -21.82 4.52 29.37
C ASN A 258 -20.85 5.22 28.43
N ILE A 259 -19.81 4.53 27.98
CA ILE A 259 -18.86 5.07 26.98
C ILE A 259 -19.57 5.36 25.66
N VAL A 260 -20.44 4.44 25.22
CA VAL A 260 -21.28 4.61 24.02
C VAL A 260 -22.18 5.84 24.14
N ALA A 261 -22.92 5.95 25.25
CA ALA A 261 -23.82 7.07 25.48
C ALA A 261 -23.07 8.41 25.54
N ASP A 262 -21.90 8.45 26.19
CA ASP A 262 -21.08 9.67 26.26
C ASP A 262 -20.50 10.05 24.90
N ALA A 263 -20.04 9.09 24.09
CA ALA A 263 -19.55 9.34 22.73
C ALA A 263 -20.66 9.92 21.85
N ILE A 264 -21.87 9.35 21.91
CA ILE A 264 -23.04 9.87 21.17
C ILE A 264 -23.40 11.28 21.64
N LYS A 265 -23.54 11.51 22.95
CA LYS A 265 -23.86 12.85 23.51
C LYS A 265 -22.89 13.91 23.06
N ARG A 266 -21.58 13.61 23.10
CA ARG A 266 -20.51 14.55 22.66
C ARG A 266 -20.66 14.89 21.18
N GLU A 267 -20.98 13.92 20.33
CA GLU A 267 -21.16 14.15 18.90
C GLU A 267 -22.41 15.01 18.65
N LEU A 268 -23.54 14.68 19.28
CA LEU A 268 -24.79 15.41 19.14
C LEU A 268 -24.67 16.85 19.65
N ALA A 269 -23.96 17.06 20.77
CA ALA A 269 -23.74 18.41 21.34
C ALA A 269 -23.01 19.35 20.38
N ARG A 270 -22.26 18.84 19.43
CA ARG A 270 -21.58 19.63 18.38
C ARG A 270 -22.32 19.61 17.03
N GLY A 271 -23.54 19.07 17.00
CA GLY A 271 -24.40 18.99 15.82
C GLY A 271 -23.96 17.93 14.80
N GLY A 272 -23.19 16.93 15.22
CA GLY A 272 -22.74 15.83 14.36
C GLY A 272 -23.66 14.62 14.44
N GLN A 273 -23.33 13.59 13.66
CA GLN A 273 -24.03 12.33 13.58
C GLN A 273 -23.08 11.17 13.90
N VAL A 274 -23.63 10.01 14.27
CA VAL A 274 -22.87 8.83 14.70
C VAL A 274 -23.21 7.61 13.88
N TYR A 275 -22.20 6.89 13.42
CA TYR A 275 -22.34 5.51 12.97
C TYR A 275 -22.16 4.56 14.14
N PHE A 276 -23.12 3.66 14.33
CA PHE A 276 -23.00 2.56 15.28
C PHE A 276 -23.07 1.22 14.54
N VAL A 277 -21.95 0.53 14.45
CA VAL A 277 -21.82 -0.76 13.74
C VAL A 277 -22.09 -1.91 14.68
N TYR A 278 -23.12 -2.70 14.36
CA TYR A 278 -23.53 -3.86 15.12
C TYR A 278 -23.89 -5.03 14.19
N ASN A 279 -22.94 -5.98 14.01
CA ASN A 279 -23.02 -7.03 13.01
C ASN A 279 -23.88 -8.25 13.42
N ARG A 280 -25.04 -8.03 14.07
CA ARG A 280 -25.96 -9.09 14.48
C ARG A 280 -27.39 -8.69 14.18
N VAL A 281 -27.86 -9.05 12.98
CA VAL A 281 -29.22 -8.71 12.53
C VAL A 281 -30.32 -9.17 13.51
N ALA A 282 -30.20 -10.39 14.08
CA ALA A 282 -31.20 -10.95 14.98
C ALA A 282 -31.45 -10.13 16.27
N SER A 283 -30.45 -9.36 16.72
CA SER A 283 -30.53 -8.57 17.96
C SER A 283 -30.29 -7.06 17.74
N ILE A 284 -30.29 -6.60 16.50
CA ILE A 284 -30.03 -5.17 16.20
C ILE A 284 -31.16 -4.27 16.76
N ASN A 285 -32.41 -4.73 16.69
CA ASN A 285 -33.53 -3.99 17.25
C ASN A 285 -33.40 -3.83 18.77
N HIS A 286 -33.03 -4.92 19.48
CA HIS A 286 -32.77 -4.85 20.91
C HIS A 286 -31.62 -3.89 21.27
N MET A 287 -30.57 -3.83 20.44
CA MET A 287 -29.51 -2.82 20.63
C MET A 287 -30.04 -1.40 20.46
N GLY A 288 -30.96 -1.17 19.52
CA GLY A 288 -31.69 0.11 19.37
C GLY A 288 -32.49 0.49 20.63
N GLU A 289 -33.23 -0.45 21.21
CA GLU A 289 -33.96 -0.26 22.45
C GLU A 289 -33.04 0.09 23.64
N LEU A 290 -31.87 -0.55 23.72
CA LEU A 290 -30.87 -0.24 24.74
C LEU A 290 -30.27 1.17 24.56
N LEU A 291 -30.05 1.61 23.33
CA LEU A 291 -29.60 2.97 23.03
C LEU A 291 -30.67 4.00 23.41
N GLU A 292 -31.93 3.76 23.10
CA GLU A 292 -33.05 4.63 23.44
C GLU A 292 -33.27 4.71 24.98
N ALA A 293 -33.11 3.60 25.67
CA ALA A 293 -33.17 3.57 27.14
C ALA A 293 -32.00 4.37 27.78
N ALA A 294 -30.80 4.29 27.21
CA ALA A 294 -29.63 5.04 27.67
C ALA A 294 -29.67 6.53 27.29
N LEU A 295 -30.34 6.87 26.18
CA LEU A 295 -30.43 8.20 25.58
C LEU A 295 -31.88 8.49 25.18
N PRO A 296 -32.77 8.84 26.11
CA PRO A 296 -34.16 9.14 25.81
C PRO A 296 -34.32 10.25 24.79
N GLY A 297 -35.11 10.01 23.75
CA GLY A 297 -35.33 10.95 22.64
C GLY A 297 -34.26 10.91 21.52
N LEU A 298 -33.40 9.92 21.52
CA LEU A 298 -32.42 9.70 20.43
C LEU A 298 -33.17 9.33 19.15
N ARG A 299 -32.91 10.06 18.07
CA ARG A 299 -33.41 9.73 16.74
C ARG A 299 -32.42 8.77 16.05
N TYR A 300 -32.77 7.51 15.98
CA TYR A 300 -31.92 6.53 15.31
C TYR A 300 -32.67 5.78 14.21
N ALA A 301 -31.91 5.33 13.22
CA ALA A 301 -32.39 4.43 12.18
C ALA A 301 -31.60 3.11 12.19
N ILE A 302 -32.27 2.02 11.82
CA ILE A 302 -31.62 0.70 11.70
C ILE A 302 -31.50 0.34 10.23
N ALA A 303 -30.28 -0.09 9.81
CA ALA A 303 -30.02 -0.52 8.45
C ALA A 303 -29.17 -1.79 8.41
N HIS A 304 -29.61 -2.85 7.71
CA HIS A 304 -28.91 -4.12 7.61
C HIS A 304 -29.13 -4.84 6.27
N GLY A 305 -28.23 -5.76 5.93
CA GLY A 305 -28.18 -6.43 4.62
C GLY A 305 -29.39 -7.30 4.24
N GLN A 306 -30.30 -7.60 5.18
CA GLN A 306 -31.56 -8.33 4.90
C GLN A 306 -32.70 -7.42 4.47
N MET A 307 -32.55 -6.10 4.62
CA MET A 307 -33.50 -5.12 4.11
C MET A 307 -33.45 -5.04 2.58
N THR A 308 -34.55 -4.62 1.98
CA THR A 308 -34.54 -4.33 0.55
C THR A 308 -33.63 -3.14 0.26
N GLY A 309 -33.02 -3.13 -0.90
CA GLY A 309 -32.15 -2.02 -1.23
C GLY A 309 -32.84 -0.65 -1.26
N ARG A 310 -34.17 -0.61 -1.50
CA ARG A 310 -34.96 0.63 -1.43
C ARG A 310 -35.05 1.14 0.01
N GLN A 311 -35.34 0.26 0.96
CA GLN A 311 -35.37 0.63 2.38
C GLN A 311 -34.03 1.15 2.89
N ILE A 312 -32.93 0.47 2.50
CA ILE A 312 -31.58 0.92 2.88
C ILE A 312 -31.31 2.34 2.33
N GLU A 313 -31.72 2.59 1.10
CA GLU A 313 -31.49 3.90 0.46
C GLU A 313 -32.32 5.00 1.11
N GLU A 314 -33.60 4.77 1.35
CA GLU A 314 -34.48 5.72 2.06
C GLU A 314 -33.87 6.09 3.41
N ILE A 315 -33.44 5.09 4.20
CA ILE A 315 -32.77 5.31 5.49
C ILE A 315 -31.47 6.11 5.34
N MET A 316 -30.65 5.77 4.33
CA MET A 316 -29.37 6.45 4.12
C MET A 316 -29.56 7.89 3.66
N THR A 317 -30.57 8.16 2.85
CA THR A 317 -30.94 9.52 2.42
C THR A 317 -31.43 10.35 3.62
N ASP A 318 -32.34 9.80 4.42
CA ASP A 318 -32.84 10.45 5.64
C ASP A 318 -31.71 10.72 6.64
N PHE A 319 -30.75 9.79 6.77
CA PHE A 319 -29.59 9.99 7.61
C PHE A 319 -28.65 11.09 7.05
N TYR A 320 -28.45 11.12 5.74
CA TYR A 320 -27.67 12.18 5.08
C TYR A 320 -28.30 13.58 5.29
N GLU A 321 -29.64 13.66 5.22
CA GLU A 321 -30.41 14.89 5.45
C GLU A 321 -30.51 15.31 6.92
N GLY A 322 -29.99 14.47 7.85
CA GLY A 322 -29.97 14.79 9.29
C GLY A 322 -31.26 14.48 10.03
N HIS A 323 -32.15 13.69 9.45
CA HIS A 323 -33.38 13.24 10.10
C HIS A 323 -33.10 12.29 11.27
N TYR A 324 -31.94 11.61 11.27
CA TYR A 324 -31.48 10.72 12.32
C TYR A 324 -30.13 11.17 12.89
N ASP A 325 -29.97 10.98 14.18
CA ASP A 325 -28.74 11.29 14.94
C ASP A 325 -27.74 10.12 14.88
N VAL A 326 -28.26 8.89 14.92
CA VAL A 326 -27.48 7.66 14.93
C VAL A 326 -27.96 6.72 13.83
N LEU A 327 -27.03 6.21 13.04
CA LEU A 327 -27.29 5.09 12.15
C LEU A 327 -26.75 3.81 12.78
N LEU A 328 -27.66 2.99 13.33
CA LEU A 328 -27.36 1.66 13.83
C LEU A 328 -27.39 0.67 12.67
N SER A 329 -26.24 0.14 12.29
CA SER A 329 -26.17 -0.67 11.08
C SER A 329 -25.22 -1.86 11.20
N THR A 330 -25.38 -2.83 10.31
CA THR A 330 -24.34 -3.83 10.06
C THR A 330 -23.20 -3.22 9.24
N SER A 331 -22.27 -4.04 8.76
CA SER A 331 -21.13 -3.59 7.92
C SER A 331 -21.51 -2.93 6.58
N ILE A 332 -22.80 -2.66 6.33
CA ILE A 332 -23.25 -2.00 5.09
C ILE A 332 -22.68 -0.59 4.91
N ILE A 333 -22.32 0.12 6.01
CA ILE A 333 -21.66 1.43 5.93
C ILE A 333 -20.26 1.36 5.31
N GLU A 334 -19.67 0.18 5.22
CA GLU A 334 -18.43 -0.07 4.51
C GLU A 334 -18.51 0.28 3.00
N THR A 335 -19.73 0.47 2.46
CA THR A 335 -20.04 0.58 1.02
C THR A 335 -19.77 1.93 0.36
N GLY A 336 -19.00 2.83 0.95
CA GLY A 336 -18.47 3.99 0.20
C GLY A 336 -19.21 5.32 0.38
N LEU A 337 -20.37 5.37 1.04
CA LEU A 337 -21.10 6.61 1.26
C LEU A 337 -20.30 7.65 2.04
N ASP A 338 -20.35 8.86 1.53
CA ASP A 338 -19.80 10.04 2.18
C ASP A 338 -20.90 10.82 2.89
N ILE A 339 -20.85 10.86 4.22
CA ILE A 339 -21.74 11.67 5.04
C ILE A 339 -20.90 12.63 5.87
N PRO A 340 -20.76 13.88 5.42
CA PRO A 340 -19.81 14.84 6.00
C PRO A 340 -20.06 15.15 7.47
N ASN A 341 -21.31 15.01 7.94
CA ASN A 341 -21.71 15.29 9.31
C ASN A 341 -21.50 14.12 10.28
N ALA A 342 -21.22 12.91 9.79
CA ALA A 342 -20.92 11.74 10.61
C ALA A 342 -19.42 11.74 11.00
N ASN A 343 -19.12 12.22 12.22
CA ASN A 343 -17.75 12.36 12.70
C ASN A 343 -17.40 11.42 13.86
N THR A 344 -18.32 10.57 14.29
CA THR A 344 -18.06 9.52 15.28
C THR A 344 -18.53 8.17 14.76
N ILE A 345 -17.66 7.16 14.90
CA ILE A 345 -18.01 5.76 14.60
C ILE A 345 -17.74 4.89 15.82
N ILE A 346 -18.71 4.04 16.15
CA ILE A 346 -18.64 3.07 17.23
C ILE A 346 -18.80 1.69 16.62
N ILE A 347 -17.87 0.78 16.86
CA ILE A 347 -17.88 -0.57 16.28
C ILE A 347 -17.92 -1.60 17.41
N TYR A 348 -19.07 -2.25 17.54
CA TYR A 348 -19.28 -3.35 18.49
C TYR A 348 -18.69 -4.65 17.93
N ASP A 349 -18.10 -5.52 18.79
CA ASP A 349 -17.41 -6.74 18.35
C ASP A 349 -16.31 -6.49 17.29
N ALA A 350 -15.50 -5.44 17.44
CA ALA A 350 -14.41 -5.10 16.52
C ALA A 350 -13.37 -6.23 16.35
N ASP A 351 -13.21 -7.08 17.38
CA ASP A 351 -12.34 -8.25 17.38
C ASP A 351 -12.70 -9.30 16.30
N ARG A 352 -13.93 -9.27 15.77
CA ARG A 352 -14.41 -10.18 14.73
C ARG A 352 -14.13 -9.69 13.31
N LEU A 353 -13.77 -8.43 13.15
CA LEU A 353 -13.55 -7.81 11.84
C LEU A 353 -12.10 -7.95 11.38
N GLY A 354 -11.91 -7.97 10.09
CA GLY A 354 -10.58 -7.91 9.48
C GLY A 354 -9.95 -6.53 9.61
N LEU A 355 -8.62 -6.44 9.62
CA LEU A 355 -7.90 -5.17 9.78
C LEU A 355 -8.26 -4.17 8.66
N SER A 356 -8.34 -4.63 7.42
CA SER A 356 -8.77 -3.81 6.28
C SER A 356 -10.20 -3.28 6.45
N GLN A 357 -11.12 -4.07 7.03
CA GLN A 357 -12.49 -3.63 7.30
C GLN A 357 -12.53 -2.56 8.39
N LEU A 358 -11.80 -2.77 9.49
CA LEU A 358 -11.67 -1.78 10.57
C LEU A 358 -11.15 -0.45 10.02
N TYR A 359 -10.14 -0.51 9.16
CA TYR A 359 -9.54 0.67 8.54
C TYR A 359 -10.53 1.39 7.60
N GLN A 360 -11.23 0.66 6.74
CA GLN A 360 -12.25 1.23 5.86
C GLN A 360 -13.39 1.89 6.64
N MET A 361 -13.84 1.25 7.74
CA MET A 361 -14.86 1.82 8.61
C MET A 361 -14.37 3.08 9.32
N ARG A 362 -13.13 3.09 9.83
CA ARG A 362 -12.52 4.31 10.40
C ARG A 362 -12.50 5.44 9.39
N GLY A 363 -12.20 5.15 8.14
CA GLY A 363 -12.18 6.12 7.04
C GLY A 363 -13.56 6.67 6.65
N ARG A 364 -14.66 6.15 7.21
CA ARG A 364 -16.02 6.70 6.99
C ARG A 364 -16.29 7.98 7.79
N VAL A 365 -15.49 8.26 8.79
CA VAL A 365 -15.52 9.50 9.57
C VAL A 365 -14.28 10.36 9.34
N GLY A 366 -14.32 11.65 9.73
CA GLY A 366 -13.18 12.55 9.55
C GLY A 366 -12.99 13.02 8.10
N ARG A 367 -14.09 13.29 7.39
CA ARG A 367 -14.10 13.84 6.04
C ARG A 367 -14.40 15.35 5.99
N SER A 368 -14.45 15.97 7.15
CA SER A 368 -14.64 17.40 7.33
C SER A 368 -13.50 17.97 8.17
N ARG A 369 -13.41 19.29 8.28
CA ARG A 369 -12.46 20.00 9.16
C ARG A 369 -12.70 19.73 10.67
N ARG A 370 -13.68 18.89 11.02
CA ARG A 370 -14.01 18.55 12.40
C ARG A 370 -13.25 17.31 12.85
N ARG A 371 -12.76 17.33 14.09
CA ARG A 371 -12.11 16.16 14.69
C ARG A 371 -13.09 14.98 14.77
N ALA A 372 -12.68 13.82 14.26
CA ALA A 372 -13.47 12.61 14.26
C ALA A 372 -12.96 11.58 15.28
N TYR A 373 -13.83 10.70 15.70
CA TYR A 373 -13.58 9.69 16.72
C TYR A 373 -14.00 8.31 16.24
N ALA A 374 -13.19 7.29 16.51
CA ALA A 374 -13.49 5.89 16.24
C ALA A 374 -13.29 5.05 17.51
N TYR A 375 -14.35 4.38 17.94
CA TYR A 375 -14.34 3.48 19.09
C TYR A 375 -14.45 2.05 18.59
N PHE A 376 -13.37 1.28 18.72
CA PHE A 376 -13.32 -0.15 18.44
C PHE A 376 -13.54 -0.91 19.74
N MET A 377 -14.73 -1.50 19.88
CA MET A 377 -15.16 -2.13 21.12
C MET A 377 -15.11 -3.65 21.02
N TYR A 378 -14.69 -4.30 22.09
CA TYR A 378 -14.72 -5.75 22.27
C TYR A 378 -15.41 -6.10 23.58
N ARG A 379 -15.92 -7.34 23.71
CA ARG A 379 -16.64 -7.74 24.90
C ARG A 379 -15.72 -7.98 26.09
N PRO A 380 -16.08 -7.51 27.30
CA PRO A 380 -15.27 -7.70 28.49
C PRO A 380 -15.07 -9.18 28.88
N ASP A 381 -16.09 -10.02 28.64
CA ASP A 381 -16.07 -11.44 29.04
C ASP A 381 -15.36 -12.38 28.06
N LYS A 382 -14.70 -11.83 27.03
CA LYS A 382 -14.11 -12.62 25.96
C LYS A 382 -12.61 -12.49 25.90
N MET A 383 -11.90 -13.60 26.08
CA MET A 383 -10.47 -13.63 25.74
C MET A 383 -10.29 -13.39 24.24
N LEU A 384 -9.56 -12.35 23.91
CA LEU A 384 -9.19 -12.05 22.51
C LEU A 384 -8.25 -13.14 21.99
N SER A 385 -8.42 -13.55 20.74
CA SER A 385 -7.42 -14.38 20.08
C SER A 385 -6.18 -13.52 19.78
N GLU A 386 -4.98 -14.13 19.77
CA GLU A 386 -3.73 -13.46 19.44
C GLU A 386 -3.82 -12.65 18.13
N ALA A 387 -4.52 -13.19 17.13
CA ALA A 387 -4.74 -12.50 15.84
C ALA A 387 -5.69 -11.30 15.96
N ALA A 388 -6.71 -11.36 16.84
CA ALA A 388 -7.61 -10.25 17.10
C ALA A 388 -6.90 -9.12 17.86
N GLU A 389 -6.12 -9.48 18.88
CA GLU A 389 -5.30 -8.53 19.65
C GLU A 389 -4.31 -7.79 18.75
N LYS A 390 -3.57 -8.50 17.89
CA LYS A 390 -2.63 -7.90 16.93
C LYS A 390 -3.33 -6.94 15.96
N ARG A 391 -4.55 -7.27 15.50
CA ARG A 391 -5.33 -6.39 14.61
C ARG A 391 -5.81 -5.12 15.31
N LEU A 392 -6.34 -5.27 16.53
CA LEU A 392 -6.82 -4.14 17.32
C LEU A 392 -5.66 -3.21 17.71
N LYS A 393 -4.52 -3.79 18.10
CA LYS A 393 -3.31 -3.01 18.36
C LYS A 393 -2.80 -2.29 17.11
N ALA A 394 -2.80 -2.94 15.96
CA ALA A 394 -2.39 -2.31 14.71
C ALA A 394 -3.29 -1.13 14.33
N ILE A 395 -4.63 -1.23 14.45
CA ILE A 395 -5.55 -0.13 14.13
C ILE A 395 -5.40 1.06 15.09
N GLU A 396 -4.98 0.81 16.34
CA GLU A 396 -4.70 1.82 17.35
C GLU A 396 -3.35 2.51 17.09
N GLU A 397 -2.31 1.77 16.72
CA GLU A 397 -0.97 2.31 16.43
C GLU A 397 -0.93 3.14 15.14
N PHE A 398 -1.60 2.68 14.08
CA PHE A 398 -1.62 3.37 12.78
C PHE A 398 -2.72 4.44 12.72
N THR A 399 -2.55 5.52 13.49
CA THR A 399 -3.49 6.65 13.51
C THR A 399 -3.23 7.68 12.42
N GLU A 400 -2.05 7.68 11.83
CA GLU A 400 -1.65 8.61 10.76
C GLU A 400 -2.51 8.42 9.51
N LEU A 401 -2.78 9.50 8.81
CA LEU A 401 -3.37 9.48 7.48
C LEU A 401 -2.35 8.91 6.49
N GLY A 402 -2.80 8.16 5.48
CA GLY A 402 -1.90 7.51 4.52
C GLY A 402 -1.37 6.14 4.98
N ALA A 403 -1.80 5.63 6.13
CA ALA A 403 -1.35 4.34 6.66
C ALA A 403 -1.97 3.11 5.95
N GLY A 404 -2.83 3.29 4.96
CA GLY A 404 -3.56 2.18 4.31
C GLY A 404 -2.66 1.10 3.72
N PHE A 405 -1.58 1.50 3.07
CA PHE A 405 -0.57 0.58 2.55
C PHE A 405 0.16 -0.18 3.67
N LYS A 406 0.63 0.52 4.70
CA LYS A 406 1.29 -0.09 5.86
C LYS A 406 0.39 -1.08 6.58
N LEU A 407 -0.90 -0.74 6.70
CA LEU A 407 -1.93 -1.60 7.29
C LEU A 407 -2.23 -2.83 6.44
N ALA A 408 -2.28 -2.70 5.12
CA ALA A 408 -2.44 -3.83 4.20
C ALA A 408 -1.26 -4.82 4.34
N MET A 409 -0.04 -4.32 4.44
CA MET A 409 1.14 -5.14 4.72
C MET A 409 1.06 -5.81 6.10
N ARG A 410 0.60 -5.08 7.12
CA ARG A 410 0.42 -5.62 8.48
C ARG A 410 -0.67 -6.68 8.55
N ASP A 411 -1.77 -6.50 7.81
CA ASP A 411 -2.84 -7.52 7.70
C ASP A 411 -2.32 -8.82 7.07
N LEU A 412 -1.43 -8.70 6.06
CA LEU A 412 -0.73 -9.84 5.47
C LEU A 412 0.14 -10.60 6.47
N GLU A 413 0.91 -9.88 7.28
CA GLU A 413 1.74 -10.49 8.32
C GLU A 413 0.89 -11.22 9.37
N ILE A 414 -0.21 -10.59 9.84
CA ILE A 414 -1.10 -11.14 10.87
C ILE A 414 -1.88 -12.36 10.37
N ARG A 415 -2.39 -12.32 9.15
CA ARG A 415 -3.12 -13.45 8.54
C ARG A 415 -2.19 -14.62 8.23
N GLY A 416 -0.87 -14.38 8.24
CA GLY A 416 0.05 -15.30 7.61
C GLY A 416 -0.31 -15.41 6.13
N ALA A 417 0.57 -15.11 5.24
CA ALA A 417 0.35 -14.97 3.78
C ALA A 417 -0.34 -16.17 3.06
N GLY A 418 -0.96 -17.06 3.81
CA GLY A 418 -1.57 -18.31 3.36
C GLY A 418 -2.86 -18.20 2.55
N ASN A 419 -3.50 -17.01 2.49
CA ASN A 419 -4.86 -16.89 1.92
C ASN A 419 -4.92 -16.12 0.58
N LEU A 420 -3.78 -15.75 -0.01
CA LEU A 420 -3.72 -14.74 -1.06
C LEU A 420 -3.92 -15.26 -2.49
N LEU A 421 -3.57 -16.50 -2.78
CA LEU A 421 -3.43 -17.00 -4.16
C LEU A 421 -4.20 -18.30 -4.46
N GLY A 422 -5.23 -18.63 -3.68
CA GLY A 422 -6.06 -19.85 -3.87
C GLY A 422 -5.55 -21.05 -3.05
N SER A 423 -6.37 -22.10 -2.98
CA SER A 423 -6.20 -23.25 -2.07
C SER A 423 -4.89 -24.05 -2.27
N GLN A 424 -4.23 -23.94 -3.41
CA GLN A 424 -3.00 -24.69 -3.71
C GLN A 424 -1.70 -23.99 -3.25
N GLN A 425 -1.73 -22.69 -2.94
CA GLN A 425 -0.52 -21.92 -2.56
C GLN A 425 -0.44 -21.57 -1.07
N HIS A 426 -1.40 -22.01 -0.28
CA HIS A 426 -1.53 -21.72 1.16
C HIS A 426 -0.30 -22.04 2.04
N GLY A 427 0.56 -22.96 1.59
CA GLY A 427 1.70 -23.42 2.36
C GLY A 427 3.01 -22.67 2.14
N ASN A 428 3.17 -22.00 1.00
CA ASN A 428 4.49 -21.54 0.55
C ASN A 428 4.91 -20.19 1.18
N ILE A 429 4.03 -19.20 1.21
CA ILE A 429 4.35 -17.88 1.77
C ILE A 429 4.49 -17.93 3.31
N ALA A 430 3.62 -18.70 3.98
CA ALA A 430 3.72 -18.89 5.44
C ALA A 430 5.01 -19.63 5.83
N SER A 431 5.61 -20.39 4.92
CA SER A 431 6.80 -21.18 5.18
C SER A 431 8.12 -20.46 4.91
N VAL A 432 8.16 -19.51 3.96
CA VAL A 432 9.39 -18.76 3.61
C VAL A 432 9.37 -17.30 4.08
N GLY A 433 8.21 -16.78 4.48
CA GLY A 433 8.01 -15.36 4.82
C GLY A 433 7.74 -14.50 3.59
N PHE A 434 7.01 -13.38 3.79
CA PHE A 434 6.52 -12.54 2.70
C PHE A 434 7.66 -11.89 1.89
N GLY A 435 8.66 -11.30 2.55
CA GLY A 435 9.78 -10.61 1.87
C GLY A 435 10.57 -11.55 0.95
N MET A 436 10.91 -12.75 1.44
CA MET A 436 11.61 -13.75 0.63
C MET A 436 10.74 -14.26 -0.53
N TYR A 437 9.43 -14.41 -0.32
CA TYR A 437 8.50 -14.82 -1.38
C TYR A 437 8.44 -13.77 -2.50
N VAL A 438 8.36 -12.46 -2.17
CA VAL A 438 8.35 -11.36 -3.16
C VAL A 438 9.64 -11.35 -3.95
N SER A 439 10.81 -11.40 -3.30
CA SER A 439 12.11 -11.43 -4.01
C SER A 439 12.24 -12.65 -4.94
N MET A 440 11.75 -13.82 -4.52
CA MET A 440 11.77 -15.03 -5.37
C MET A 440 10.85 -14.88 -6.59
N LEU A 441 9.71 -14.18 -6.44
CA LEU A 441 8.78 -13.98 -7.55
C LEU A 441 9.29 -12.91 -8.52
N GLU A 442 9.88 -11.83 -8.04
CA GLU A 442 10.56 -10.83 -8.87
C GLU A 442 11.67 -11.48 -9.71
N GLU A 443 12.47 -12.35 -9.09
CA GLU A 443 13.51 -13.12 -9.79
C GLU A 443 12.92 -14.06 -10.86
N ALA A 444 11.83 -14.76 -10.56
CA ALA A 444 11.19 -15.67 -11.48
C ALA A 444 10.58 -14.95 -12.70
N ILE A 445 9.93 -13.80 -12.49
CA ILE A 445 9.35 -12.98 -13.57
C ILE A 445 10.43 -12.39 -14.46
N ALA A 446 11.49 -11.82 -13.87
CA ALA A 446 12.58 -11.28 -14.64
C ALA A 446 13.26 -12.35 -15.53
N LYS A 447 13.39 -13.58 -15.03
CA LYS A 447 13.86 -14.72 -15.83
C LYS A 447 12.90 -15.08 -16.96
N ALA A 448 11.61 -15.12 -16.67
CA ALA A 448 10.58 -15.47 -17.65
C ALA A 448 10.43 -14.39 -18.76
N GLN A 449 10.73 -13.12 -18.45
CA GLN A 449 10.79 -12.03 -19.42
C GLN A 449 12.07 -11.99 -20.27
N ASN A 450 13.01 -12.93 -20.11
CA ASN A 450 14.34 -12.90 -20.72
C ASN A 450 15.11 -11.56 -20.50
N LYS A 451 14.73 -10.78 -19.49
CA LYS A 451 15.53 -9.65 -19.06
C LYS A 451 16.72 -10.23 -18.32
N GLU A 452 17.93 -9.98 -18.82
CA GLU A 452 19.14 -10.17 -18.01
C GLU A 452 18.90 -9.34 -16.73
N VAL A 453 18.65 -10.07 -15.65
CA VAL A 453 18.73 -9.45 -14.33
C VAL A 453 20.20 -9.11 -14.19
N GLU A 454 20.55 -7.84 -14.37
CA GLU A 454 21.74 -7.33 -13.72
C GLU A 454 21.53 -7.64 -12.25
N ARG A 455 22.11 -8.75 -11.83
CA ARG A 455 22.19 -9.09 -10.42
C ARG A 455 23.05 -8.02 -9.78
N GLU A 456 22.46 -6.93 -9.34
CA GLU A 456 22.91 -6.39 -8.08
C GLU A 456 22.63 -7.48 -7.05
N VAL A 457 23.57 -8.41 -6.92
CA VAL A 457 23.64 -9.28 -5.76
C VAL A 457 23.71 -8.29 -4.61
N SER A 458 22.59 -8.10 -3.93
CA SER A 458 22.52 -7.27 -2.73
C SER A 458 23.37 -7.98 -1.68
N ILE A 459 24.68 -7.79 -1.80
CA ILE A 459 25.64 -8.30 -0.84
C ILE A 459 25.37 -7.51 0.42
N ASP A 460 24.86 -8.17 1.46
CA ASP A 460 24.75 -7.60 2.79
C ASP A 460 25.97 -8.06 3.62
N PRO A 461 27.04 -7.24 3.69
CA PRO A 461 28.27 -7.64 4.35
C PRO A 461 28.06 -7.86 5.84
N ALA A 462 28.52 -8.98 6.35
CA ALA A 462 28.57 -9.24 7.79
C ALA A 462 29.80 -8.58 8.40
N ILE A 463 29.62 -7.64 9.31
CA ILE A 463 30.73 -6.92 9.99
C ILE A 463 30.77 -7.37 11.45
N ASP A 464 31.85 -8.05 11.85
CA ASP A 464 32.10 -8.49 13.23
C ASP A 464 33.51 -8.04 13.67
N LEU A 465 33.56 -6.88 14.30
CA LEU A 465 34.81 -6.24 14.73
C LEU A 465 35.03 -6.30 16.25
N GLU A 466 34.15 -7.00 16.99
CA GLU A 466 34.18 -7.06 18.46
C GLU A 466 34.22 -5.66 19.10
N VAL A 467 33.35 -4.74 18.62
CA VAL A 467 33.26 -3.35 19.09
C VAL A 467 31.85 -3.11 19.67
N ASP A 468 31.79 -2.52 20.86
CA ASP A 468 30.52 -2.09 21.46
C ASP A 468 29.97 -0.88 20.68
N ALA A 469 28.99 -1.14 19.81
CA ALA A 469 28.34 -0.17 18.96
C ALA A 469 26.82 -0.33 19.08
N PHE A 470 26.18 0.60 19.76
CA PHE A 470 24.74 0.56 20.03
C PHE A 470 24.20 1.96 20.35
N ILE A 471 22.88 2.13 20.27
CA ILE A 471 22.20 3.35 20.66
C ILE A 471 21.91 3.28 22.16
N ASP A 472 22.65 4.03 22.95
CA ASP A 472 22.50 4.08 24.40
C ASP A 472 21.27 4.88 24.85
N ASP A 473 20.88 4.72 26.14
CA ASP A 473 19.74 5.42 26.72
C ASP A 473 20.02 6.91 26.98
N ALA A 474 21.30 7.31 26.95
CA ALA A 474 21.68 8.72 27.07
C ALA A 474 21.40 9.48 25.79
N TYR A 475 21.52 8.81 24.63
CA TYR A 475 21.27 9.40 23.32
C TYR A 475 19.80 9.33 22.92
N ILE A 476 19.18 8.13 22.96
CA ILE A 476 17.75 7.95 22.68
C ILE A 476 17.12 7.11 23.81
N LYS A 477 16.20 7.69 24.58
CA LYS A 477 15.53 6.98 25.69
C LYS A 477 14.41 6.05 25.23
N ASP A 478 13.74 6.38 24.13
CA ASP A 478 12.58 5.67 23.62
C ASP A 478 12.99 4.42 22.84
N SER A 479 12.60 3.25 23.33
CA SER A 479 12.93 1.96 22.71
C SER A 479 12.35 1.80 21.30
N ALA A 480 11.15 2.34 21.02
CA ALA A 480 10.54 2.25 19.70
C ALA A 480 11.32 3.10 18.68
N ARG A 481 11.77 4.29 19.10
CA ARG A 481 12.64 5.14 18.27
C ARG A 481 14.01 4.51 18.01
N LYS A 482 14.61 3.85 19.01
CA LYS A 482 15.87 3.09 18.82
C LYS A 482 15.70 2.03 17.75
N ILE A 483 14.62 1.22 17.82
CA ILE A 483 14.34 0.17 16.85
C ILE A 483 14.17 0.76 15.46
N SER A 484 13.44 1.88 15.31
CA SER A 484 13.26 2.58 14.04
C SER A 484 14.60 3.04 13.44
N VAL A 485 15.48 3.61 14.26
CA VAL A 485 16.83 4.03 13.83
C VAL A 485 17.66 2.82 13.37
N TYR A 486 17.67 1.72 14.13
CA TYR A 486 18.35 0.49 13.72
C TYR A 486 17.82 -0.07 12.40
N GLN A 487 16.49 -0.10 12.22
CA GLN A 487 15.88 -0.56 10.98
C GLN A 487 16.29 0.30 9.78
N ARG A 488 16.32 1.61 9.94
CA ARG A 488 16.75 2.54 8.88
C ARG A 488 18.23 2.36 8.55
N LEU A 489 19.11 2.21 9.56
CA LEU A 489 20.54 1.93 9.37
C LEU A 489 20.80 0.63 8.59
N LEU A 490 19.97 -0.40 8.80
CA LEU A 490 20.06 -1.66 8.05
C LEU A 490 19.71 -1.52 6.56
N HIS A 491 18.89 -0.53 6.20
CA HIS A 491 18.42 -0.33 4.83
C HIS A 491 19.22 0.73 4.05
N ILE A 492 20.24 1.35 4.64
CA ILE A 492 21.12 2.31 3.97
C ILE A 492 21.90 1.62 2.84
N LYS A 493 21.79 2.17 1.64
CA LYS A 493 22.43 1.64 0.43
C LYS A 493 23.43 2.60 -0.21
N SER A 494 23.50 3.86 0.20
CA SER A 494 24.42 4.84 -0.32
C SER A 494 25.02 5.71 0.78
N LYS A 495 26.16 6.33 0.48
CA LYS A 495 26.82 7.26 1.39
C LYS A 495 25.93 8.47 1.69
N GLU A 496 25.23 9.01 0.69
CA GLU A 496 24.31 10.15 0.84
C GLU A 496 23.21 9.85 1.87
N GLN A 497 22.59 8.67 1.78
CA GLN A 497 21.58 8.24 2.76
C GLN A 497 22.15 8.12 4.19
N LEU A 498 23.43 7.74 4.32
CA LEU A 498 24.08 7.67 5.62
C LEU A 498 24.39 9.07 6.18
N ASP A 499 24.85 9.97 5.33
CA ASP A 499 25.15 11.35 5.67
C ASP A 499 23.86 12.06 6.10
N ASP A 500 22.76 11.97 5.30
CA ASP A 500 21.43 12.51 5.63
C ASP A 500 20.91 11.97 6.98
N MET A 501 21.06 10.68 7.21
CA MET A 501 20.63 10.06 8.47
C MET A 501 21.47 10.52 9.65
N THR A 502 22.76 10.73 9.45
CA THR A 502 23.66 11.24 10.50
C THR A 502 23.30 12.68 10.86
N ASP A 503 23.03 13.53 9.86
CA ASP A 503 22.58 14.89 10.07
C ASP A 503 21.23 14.95 10.79
N GLU A 504 20.25 14.11 10.41
CA GLU A 504 18.96 13.98 11.12
C GLU A 504 19.15 13.58 12.58
N LEU A 505 20.04 12.62 12.86
CA LEU A 505 20.30 12.19 14.22
C LEU A 505 20.93 13.28 15.08
N ILE A 506 21.85 14.06 14.49
CA ILE A 506 22.47 15.22 15.16
C ILE A 506 21.43 16.31 15.45
N ASP A 507 20.59 16.65 14.47
CA ASP A 507 19.55 17.66 14.62
C ASP A 507 18.51 17.28 15.69
N ARG A 508 18.13 16.02 15.78
CA ARG A 508 17.05 15.57 16.66
C ARG A 508 17.52 15.20 18.08
N PHE A 509 18.73 14.69 18.21
CA PHE A 509 19.21 14.10 19.45
C PHE A 509 20.55 14.69 19.92
N GLY A 510 21.13 15.60 19.16
CA GLY A 510 22.43 16.22 19.47
C GLY A 510 23.62 15.39 19.03
N THR A 511 24.82 15.77 19.49
CA THR A 511 26.07 15.09 19.13
C THR A 511 26.02 13.60 19.53
N PRO A 512 26.34 12.67 18.61
CA PRO A 512 26.36 11.25 18.90
C PRO A 512 27.30 10.91 20.06
N THR A 513 26.87 10.00 20.91
CA THR A 513 27.71 9.40 21.96
C THR A 513 28.74 8.44 21.33
N ASP A 514 29.82 8.11 22.04
CA ASP A 514 30.85 7.19 21.54
C ASP A 514 30.31 5.85 20.98
N PRO A 515 29.31 5.17 21.62
CA PRO A 515 28.73 3.96 21.07
C PRO A 515 27.95 4.21 19.77
N VAL A 516 27.25 5.34 19.66
CA VAL A 516 26.49 5.74 18.46
C VAL A 516 27.43 6.14 17.31
N ASP A 517 28.50 6.89 17.59
CA ASP A 517 29.54 7.20 16.60
C ASP A 517 30.13 5.92 16.01
N ARG A 518 30.48 4.95 16.88
CA ARG A 518 30.98 3.65 16.43
C ARG A 518 29.95 2.91 15.56
N LEU A 519 28.68 2.99 15.88
CA LEU A 519 27.61 2.37 15.08
C LEU A 519 27.52 2.99 13.68
N LEU A 520 27.57 4.31 13.58
CA LEU A 520 27.56 5.04 12.27
C LEU A 520 28.80 4.70 11.44
N ARG A 521 29.98 4.62 12.05
CA ARG A 521 31.23 4.19 11.38
C ARG A 521 31.15 2.75 10.89
N ILE A 522 30.54 1.83 11.65
CA ILE A 522 30.29 0.45 11.17
C ILE A 522 29.33 0.45 9.98
N ALA A 523 28.29 1.29 10.00
CA ALA A 523 27.39 1.42 8.85
C ALA A 523 28.12 1.94 7.60
N GLN A 524 29.06 2.88 7.75
CA GLN A 524 29.91 3.36 6.67
C GLN A 524 30.85 2.28 6.12
N ILE A 525 31.48 1.49 7.01
CA ILE A 525 32.32 0.36 6.60
C ILE A 525 31.47 -0.67 5.84
N LYS A 526 30.24 -0.93 6.30
CA LYS A 526 29.32 -1.87 5.65
C LYS A 526 28.93 -1.42 4.24
N GLU A 527 28.65 -0.13 4.05
CA GLU A 527 28.35 0.44 2.75
C GLU A 527 29.53 0.29 1.78
N GLN A 528 30.75 0.65 2.22
CA GLN A 528 31.99 0.48 1.42
C GLN A 528 32.25 -1.00 1.11
N ALA A 529 32.07 -1.90 2.07
CA ALA A 529 32.23 -3.33 1.88
C ALA A 529 31.26 -3.88 0.80
N ARG A 530 30.04 -3.37 0.76
CA ARG A 530 29.04 -3.73 -0.24
C ARG A 530 29.47 -3.30 -1.65
N LEU A 531 29.98 -2.07 -1.81
CA LEU A 531 30.49 -1.56 -3.09
C LEU A 531 31.67 -2.39 -3.61
N LEU A 532 32.51 -2.90 -2.69
CA LEU A 532 33.67 -3.72 -3.00
C LEU A 532 33.36 -5.23 -3.16
N GLY A 533 32.10 -5.64 -3.07
CA GLY A 533 31.73 -7.04 -3.17
C GLY A 533 32.20 -7.92 -2.01
N ILE A 534 32.44 -7.34 -0.84
CA ILE A 534 32.90 -8.05 0.36
C ILE A 534 31.71 -8.73 1.03
N LYS A 535 31.86 -10.01 1.36
CA LYS A 535 30.86 -10.84 2.03
C LYS A 535 30.91 -10.69 3.55
N SER A 536 32.13 -10.62 4.12
CA SER A 536 32.28 -10.44 5.55
C SER A 536 33.63 -9.83 5.93
N ILE A 537 33.62 -9.06 7.03
CA ILE A 537 34.81 -8.50 7.69
C ILE A 537 34.76 -8.97 9.13
N VAL A 538 35.71 -9.81 9.53
CA VAL A 538 35.73 -10.44 10.86
C VAL A 538 37.07 -10.18 11.51
N ARG A 539 37.03 -9.67 12.75
CA ARG A 539 38.19 -9.63 13.63
C ARG A 539 38.25 -10.88 14.47
N ARG A 540 39.44 -11.47 14.53
CA ARG A 540 39.74 -12.50 15.53
C ARG A 540 41.11 -12.23 16.13
N GLU A 541 41.15 -12.01 17.43
CA GLU A 541 42.39 -11.67 18.16
C GLU A 541 43.15 -10.50 17.50
N GLN A 542 44.34 -10.78 16.94
CA GLN A 542 45.20 -9.79 16.28
C GLN A 542 45.18 -9.89 14.75
N GLN A 543 44.09 -10.40 14.18
CA GLN A 543 43.92 -10.54 12.75
C GLN A 543 42.56 -10.02 12.31
N LEU A 544 42.53 -9.22 11.23
CA LEU A 544 41.34 -8.85 10.51
C LEU A 544 41.25 -9.72 9.26
N THR A 545 40.14 -10.38 9.04
CA THR A 545 39.89 -11.26 7.90
C THR A 545 38.75 -10.69 7.05
N ILE A 546 38.98 -10.52 5.77
CA ILE A 546 38.02 -9.99 4.81
C ILE A 546 37.77 -11.07 3.76
N HIS A 547 36.53 -11.50 3.63
CA HIS A 547 36.09 -12.49 2.64
C HIS A 547 35.28 -11.80 1.56
N TRP A 548 35.60 -12.07 0.29
CA TRP A 548 34.80 -11.63 -0.85
C TRP A 548 33.70 -12.65 -1.18
N HIS A 549 32.72 -12.19 -1.95
CA HIS A 549 31.73 -13.06 -2.56
C HIS A 549 32.34 -13.76 -3.78
N ASP A 550 31.90 -14.98 -4.12
CA ASP A 550 32.49 -15.77 -5.21
C ASP A 550 32.47 -15.08 -6.59
N ASP A 551 31.52 -14.15 -6.81
CA ASP A 551 31.35 -13.39 -8.05
C ASP A 551 31.98 -11.96 -8.00
N SER A 552 32.81 -11.66 -7.00
CA SER A 552 33.39 -10.32 -6.84
C SER A 552 34.44 -10.03 -7.91
N LYS A 553 34.34 -8.84 -8.55
CA LYS A 553 35.32 -8.32 -9.49
C LYS A 553 36.58 -7.81 -8.73
N MET A 554 37.44 -8.71 -8.28
CA MET A 554 38.76 -8.32 -7.71
C MET A 554 39.75 -7.79 -8.73
N ALA A 555 39.42 -7.86 -10.02
CA ALA A 555 40.34 -7.59 -11.11
C ALA A 555 40.74 -6.12 -11.28
N ASP A 556 40.06 -5.17 -10.66
CA ASP A 556 40.23 -3.73 -10.88
C ASP A 556 40.97 -3.01 -9.73
N TRP A 557 41.56 -3.75 -8.80
CA TRP A 557 42.20 -3.16 -7.64
C TRP A 557 43.65 -2.77 -7.93
N ASP A 558 44.02 -1.52 -7.58
CA ASP A 558 45.40 -1.04 -7.69
C ASP A 558 46.24 -1.35 -6.44
N MET A 559 47.00 -2.44 -6.49
CA MET A 559 47.91 -2.82 -5.42
C MET A 559 49.00 -1.76 -5.13
N GLY A 560 49.33 -0.91 -6.12
CA GLY A 560 50.34 0.15 -5.96
C GLY A 560 49.88 1.35 -5.14
N ALA A 561 48.56 1.52 -4.94
CA ALA A 561 48.00 2.63 -4.16
C ALA A 561 47.99 2.37 -2.63
N VAL A 562 48.29 1.16 -2.21
CA VAL A 562 48.31 0.81 -0.78
C VAL A 562 49.60 1.27 -0.12
N ARG A 563 49.50 1.97 1.00
CA ARG A 563 50.65 2.40 1.79
C ARG A 563 51.55 1.20 2.16
N GLU A 564 52.85 1.35 2.03
CA GLU A 564 53.84 0.27 2.21
C GLU A 564 53.79 -0.38 3.59
N ASP A 565 53.50 0.40 4.64
CA ASP A 565 53.38 -0.08 6.01
C ASP A 565 52.11 -0.97 6.23
N LEU A 566 51.04 -0.71 5.49
CA LEU A 566 49.81 -1.51 5.50
C LEU A 566 49.97 -2.76 4.63
N TRP A 567 50.60 -2.60 3.44
CA TRP A 567 50.85 -3.70 2.51
C TRP A 567 51.67 -4.83 3.13
N LYS A 568 52.73 -4.51 3.89
CA LYS A 568 53.59 -5.50 4.57
C LYS A 568 52.81 -6.38 5.58
N LYS A 569 51.62 -5.98 5.97
CA LYS A 569 50.74 -6.69 6.93
C LYS A 569 49.57 -7.42 6.30
N MET A 570 49.39 -7.29 5.00
CA MET A 570 48.36 -7.91 4.21
C MET A 570 48.82 -9.23 3.59
N LYS A 571 48.02 -10.28 3.63
CA LYS A 571 48.23 -11.55 2.93
C LYS A 571 46.96 -11.94 2.21
N PHE A 572 47.07 -12.09 0.90
CA PHE A 572 46.00 -12.64 0.07
C PHE A 572 46.14 -14.16 -0.06
N THR A 573 44.98 -14.83 -0.05
CA THR A 573 44.90 -16.24 -0.47
C THR A 573 44.02 -16.30 -1.70
N ASP A 574 44.55 -17.01 -2.73
CA ASP A 574 43.83 -17.28 -3.99
C ASP A 574 42.88 -18.48 -3.85
N THR A 575 42.23 -18.58 -2.69
CA THR A 575 41.23 -19.61 -2.43
C THR A 575 39.86 -19.05 -2.80
N LYS A 576 39.00 -19.88 -3.40
CA LYS A 576 37.57 -19.50 -3.57
C LYS A 576 36.80 -19.85 -2.29
N PRO A 577 36.18 -18.86 -1.61
CA PRO A 577 36.20 -17.42 -1.90
C PRO A 577 37.53 -16.73 -1.58
N ALA A 578 37.86 -15.66 -2.30
CA ALA A 578 39.04 -14.85 -2.07
C ALA A 578 39.03 -14.29 -0.63
N THR A 579 40.19 -14.32 0.01
CA THR A 579 40.34 -13.90 1.40
C THR A 579 41.59 -13.04 1.60
N LEU A 580 41.40 -11.90 2.29
CA LEU A 580 42.49 -11.03 2.72
C LEU A 580 42.67 -11.14 4.24
N TYR A 581 43.87 -11.44 4.67
CA TYR A 581 44.25 -11.39 6.07
C TYR A 581 45.11 -10.15 6.33
N VAL A 582 44.74 -9.37 7.34
CA VAL A 582 45.49 -8.20 7.80
C VAL A 582 45.95 -8.41 9.23
N SER A 583 47.27 -8.42 9.45
CA SER A 583 47.85 -8.55 10.80
C SER A 583 47.75 -7.21 11.53
N LEU A 584 47.10 -7.21 12.68
CA LEU A 584 46.91 -6.04 13.55
C LEU A 584 48.12 -5.78 14.48
N LYS A 585 49.06 -6.71 14.52
CA LYS A 585 50.21 -6.64 15.42
C LYS A 585 51.08 -5.42 15.13
N GLY A 586 51.19 -4.53 16.15
CA GLY A 586 51.98 -3.28 16.02
C GLY A 586 51.35 -2.19 15.18
N MET A 587 50.04 -2.27 14.84
CA MET A 587 49.29 -1.15 14.25
C MET A 587 48.82 -0.20 15.38
N LYS A 588 48.92 1.11 15.12
CA LYS A 588 48.40 2.14 16.04
C LYS A 588 46.99 2.58 15.64
N GLY A 589 46.10 2.74 16.56
CA GLY A 589 44.74 3.20 16.32
C GLY A 589 43.65 2.19 16.79
N SER A 590 42.39 2.61 16.75
CA SER A 590 41.26 1.73 17.03
C SER A 590 41.05 0.74 15.88
N ILE A 591 40.40 -0.40 16.16
CA ILE A 591 40.08 -1.38 15.10
C ILE A 591 39.23 -0.76 13.97
N LEU A 592 38.31 0.16 14.30
CA LEU A 592 37.51 0.88 13.32
C LEU A 592 38.40 1.72 12.40
N THR A 593 39.34 2.51 12.98
CA THR A 593 40.27 3.35 12.20
C THR A 593 41.17 2.51 11.29
N ILE A 594 41.59 1.35 11.75
CA ILE A 594 42.40 0.42 10.94
C ILE A 594 41.53 -0.17 9.81
N THR A 595 40.32 -0.60 10.11
CA THR A 595 39.40 -1.15 9.10
C THR A 595 39.04 -0.11 8.05
N GLU A 596 38.75 1.13 8.44
CA GLU A 596 38.49 2.25 7.52
C GLU A 596 39.69 2.51 6.61
N ALA A 597 40.92 2.49 7.16
CA ALA A 597 42.13 2.65 6.36
C ALA A 597 42.32 1.51 5.34
N VAL A 598 41.99 0.27 5.73
CA VAL A 598 42.01 -0.88 4.82
C VAL A 598 40.91 -0.73 3.75
N MET A 599 39.68 -0.37 4.10
CA MET A 599 38.59 -0.16 3.16
C MET A 599 38.90 0.96 2.17
N LYS A 600 39.46 2.07 2.63
CA LYS A 600 39.91 3.17 1.79
C LYS A 600 41.01 2.75 0.81
N ALA A 601 41.96 1.93 1.24
CA ALA A 601 43.01 1.39 0.37
C ALA A 601 42.42 0.45 -0.70
N LEU A 602 41.41 -0.34 -0.36
CA LEU A 602 40.71 -1.26 -1.28
C LEU A 602 39.74 -0.53 -2.25
N SER A 603 39.33 0.70 -1.97
CA SER A 603 38.44 1.49 -2.84
C SER A 603 39.17 2.32 -3.91
N GLN A 604 40.49 2.41 -3.86
CA GLN A 604 41.27 3.15 -4.86
C GLN A 604 41.39 2.35 -6.16
N LYS A 605 40.77 2.85 -7.24
CA LYS A 605 40.86 2.24 -8.58
C LYS A 605 42.20 2.56 -9.25
N SER A 606 42.72 1.62 -10.01
CA SER A 606 43.90 1.85 -10.88
C SER A 606 43.60 2.93 -11.91
N SER A 607 44.33 4.02 -11.87
CA SER A 607 44.24 5.14 -12.83
C SER A 607 44.85 4.85 -14.21
N SER A 608 45.16 3.59 -14.55
CA SER A 608 45.92 3.21 -15.74
C SER A 608 45.15 2.44 -16.80
N LYS A 609 43.85 2.78 -17.04
CA LYS A 609 43.14 2.28 -18.24
C LYS A 609 42.21 3.33 -18.89
N GLU A 610 42.69 4.57 -19.02
CA GLU A 610 42.19 5.51 -20.04
C GLU A 610 43.39 5.94 -20.89
N GLY A 611 43.71 5.13 -21.89
CA GLY A 611 44.75 5.48 -22.83
C GLY A 611 45.44 4.27 -23.45
N LEU A 612 44.73 3.51 -24.30
CA LEU A 612 45.31 2.80 -25.47
C LEU A 612 44.13 2.33 -26.35
#